data_27de06ed66850ceb8f83092d1dfb0f87
#
_entry.id   27de06ed66850ceb8f83092d1dfb0f87
#
_cell.length_a   1.000
_cell.length_b   1.000
_cell.length_c   1.000
_cell.angle_alpha   90.00
_cell.angle_beta   90.00
_cell.angle_gamma   90.00
#
_symmetry.space_group_name_H-M   'P 1'
#
loop_
_entity.id
_entity.type
_entity.pdbx_description
1 polymer ?
#
loop_
_entity_poly.entity_id
_entity_poly.type
_entity_poly.pdbx_seq_one_letter_code
_entity_poly.pdbx_strand_id
1 'polypeptide(L)'
;MKKEIKFSLVYRDMWQSSGKYQPRADQLARIAPVIVEMGCFARVETNGGAFEQVNLLYGENPNKAVRTFTKPLHEAGIQTHMLDRGLNGLRMYPVPADVRKLMYKVKYKQGVDITRIFCGLNDVRNIIPSIKYAKEGGMIPQATLCITFSPCHTVEYYTNIADQLIEAGAPEICLKDMAGIGRPAFLGKLVKAIKEKHPEIIIQYHGHTGPGLSMASILEVCENGADIIDVAIEPMSWGKVHPDVISVQAMLKDAGFQVPEINMNAYMKARSLTQEFIDDFLGYFMDPTNKHMSSLLLGCGLPGGMMGSMMADLKGVHSGINLILKGQGKEPMLLDDLVVMLFEEVEYVWPRLGYPPLVTPFSQYVKNVALMNVMQRVKGEDRWTMIDNNTWDMILGKSGKLPGALAPEIIELAKSKGLQFTDEDPQSNYPDALDTYRKEMDENGWEYGEDDEELFELAMHDRQYRDYKSGVAKERFLKDLQRAKDAEMAKGGLSAEEILQIKRAKADAILAPNNGQVLFELSVEGPSSSPSVGSKYNQDDFFCYISTPWGGFEKVHVGFTGRIVEISAKQGQMVRKGQPIAYLERE
;
A
#
# COMPACT_ATOMS: atom_id res chain seq x y z
N MET A 1 15.93 -24.59 -28.49
CA MET A 1 15.46 -23.42 -27.73
C MET A 1 14.93 -23.93 -26.41
N LYS A 2 15.20 -23.21 -25.31
CA LYS A 2 14.61 -23.48 -24.01
C LYS A 2 13.11 -23.17 -24.06
N LYS A 3 12.38 -23.44 -22.96
CA LYS A 3 10.95 -23.22 -22.89
C LYS A 3 10.59 -21.72 -23.02
N GLU A 4 9.32 -21.43 -23.29
CA GLU A 4 8.75 -20.09 -23.27
C GLU A 4 8.63 -19.59 -21.83
N ILE A 5 9.01 -18.32 -21.59
CA ILE A 5 8.78 -17.59 -20.35
C ILE A 5 7.82 -16.44 -20.64
N LYS A 6 6.78 -16.33 -19.86
CA LYS A 6 5.78 -15.25 -19.95
C LYS A 6 6.09 -14.13 -18.97
N PHE A 7 5.68 -12.90 -19.31
CA PHE A 7 5.82 -11.75 -18.41
C PHE A 7 4.48 -11.34 -17.82
N SER A 8 4.52 -10.93 -16.55
CA SER A 8 3.43 -10.33 -15.81
C SER A 8 3.85 -8.95 -15.34
N LEU A 9 3.11 -7.90 -15.74
CA LEU A 9 3.35 -6.55 -15.28
C LEU A 9 2.73 -6.35 -13.89
N VAL A 10 3.55 -6.04 -12.91
CA VAL A 10 3.08 -5.77 -11.53
C VAL A 10 2.66 -4.30 -11.35
N TYR A 11 1.70 -3.85 -12.15
CA TYR A 11 1.34 -2.43 -12.22
C TYR A 11 0.90 -1.86 -10.88
N ARG A 12 0.06 -2.57 -10.12
CA ARG A 12 -0.35 -2.17 -8.77
C ARG A 12 0.86 -2.12 -7.81
N ASP A 13 1.70 -3.17 -7.82
CA ASP A 13 2.78 -3.30 -6.83
C ASP A 13 3.91 -2.31 -7.06
N MET A 14 4.20 -1.95 -8.31
CA MET A 14 5.24 -0.96 -8.61
C MET A 14 4.93 0.41 -8.00
N TRP A 15 3.66 0.82 -7.94
CA TRP A 15 3.24 2.05 -7.29
C TRP A 15 3.26 1.92 -5.76
N GLN A 16 2.73 0.82 -5.23
CA GLN A 16 2.72 0.58 -3.78
C GLN A 16 4.14 0.51 -3.19
N SER A 17 5.09 -0.06 -3.93
CA SER A 17 6.49 -0.16 -3.50
C SER A 17 7.26 1.15 -3.60
N SER A 18 6.75 2.11 -4.35
CA SER A 18 7.40 3.40 -4.59
C SER A 18 6.84 4.53 -3.75
N GLY A 19 5.55 4.51 -3.40
CA GLY A 19 4.89 5.62 -2.73
C GLY A 19 3.60 5.25 -2.00
N LYS A 20 2.96 6.29 -1.45
CA LYS A 20 1.72 6.14 -0.67
C LYS A 20 0.49 5.92 -1.56
N TYR A 21 0.49 6.50 -2.76
CA TYR A 21 -0.68 6.55 -3.64
C TYR A 21 -0.44 5.81 -4.96
N GLN A 22 -1.53 5.56 -5.66
CA GLN A 22 -1.57 4.89 -6.96
C GLN A 22 -2.27 5.78 -8.00
N PRO A 23 -2.17 5.50 -9.31
CA PRO A 23 -2.87 6.28 -10.33
C PRO A 23 -4.38 6.27 -10.14
N ARG A 24 -5.02 7.42 -10.41
CA ARG A 24 -6.47 7.59 -10.41
C ARG A 24 -7.12 6.83 -11.58
N ALA A 25 -8.43 6.66 -11.51
CA ALA A 25 -9.20 5.98 -12.56
C ALA A 25 -9.01 6.60 -13.96
N ASP A 26 -8.92 7.94 -14.06
CA ASP A 26 -8.66 8.63 -15.33
C ASP A 26 -7.26 8.33 -15.90
N GLN A 27 -6.26 8.23 -15.05
CA GLN A 27 -4.90 7.85 -15.42
C GLN A 27 -4.83 6.37 -15.84
N LEU A 28 -5.54 5.49 -15.12
CA LEU A 28 -5.66 4.07 -15.48
C LEU A 28 -6.32 3.86 -16.83
N ALA A 29 -7.36 4.64 -17.16
CA ALA A 29 -8.01 4.61 -18.48
C ALA A 29 -7.03 4.95 -19.62
N ARG A 30 -6.08 5.82 -19.38
CA ARG A 30 -5.09 6.26 -20.38
C ARG A 30 -3.95 5.27 -20.57
N ILE A 31 -3.52 4.62 -19.51
CA ILE A 31 -2.36 3.71 -19.55
C ILE A 31 -2.73 2.29 -20.02
N ALA A 32 -3.94 1.80 -19.70
CA ALA A 32 -4.33 0.43 -20.02
C ALA A 32 -4.22 0.07 -21.51
N PRO A 33 -4.71 0.89 -22.47
CA PRO A 33 -4.54 0.63 -23.90
C PRO A 33 -3.07 0.58 -24.34
N VAL A 34 -2.22 1.39 -23.72
CA VAL A 34 -0.78 1.44 -24.03
C VAL A 34 -0.07 0.19 -23.53
N ILE A 35 -0.47 -0.34 -22.36
CA ILE A 35 0.03 -1.63 -21.87
C ILE A 35 -0.35 -2.76 -22.84
N VAL A 36 -1.57 -2.74 -23.39
CA VAL A 36 -2.01 -3.68 -24.43
C VAL A 36 -1.12 -3.55 -25.68
N GLU A 37 -0.89 -2.32 -26.17
CA GLU A 37 -0.04 -2.05 -27.33
C GLU A 37 1.41 -2.57 -27.17
N MET A 38 1.92 -2.69 -25.93
CA MET A 38 3.26 -3.23 -25.67
C MET A 38 3.40 -4.70 -26.13
N GLY A 39 2.33 -5.47 -26.12
CA GLY A 39 2.24 -6.82 -26.70
C GLY A 39 3.06 -7.90 -25.99
N CYS A 40 3.68 -7.61 -24.87
CA CYS A 40 4.60 -8.51 -24.20
C CYS A 40 4.08 -9.12 -22.88
N PHE A 41 2.94 -8.68 -22.37
CA PHE A 41 2.42 -9.15 -21.10
C PHE A 41 1.32 -10.19 -21.29
N ALA A 42 1.50 -11.37 -20.69
CA ALA A 42 0.44 -12.36 -20.54
C ALA A 42 -0.48 -12.03 -19.37
N ARG A 43 0.01 -11.27 -18.39
CA ARG A 43 -0.71 -10.91 -17.17
C ARG A 43 -0.40 -9.48 -16.74
N VAL A 44 -1.37 -8.85 -16.05
CA VAL A 44 -1.18 -7.56 -15.39
C VAL A 44 -1.79 -7.61 -13.99
N GLU A 45 -1.03 -7.21 -12.97
CA GLU A 45 -1.53 -6.99 -11.62
C GLU A 45 -2.25 -5.64 -11.57
N THR A 46 -3.57 -5.69 -11.43
CA THR A 46 -4.43 -4.51 -11.58
C THR A 46 -4.83 -3.87 -10.26
N ASN A 47 -5.03 -4.66 -9.23
CA ASN A 47 -5.61 -4.21 -7.95
C ASN A 47 -5.26 -5.17 -6.80
N GLY A 48 -5.99 -5.06 -5.71
CA GLY A 48 -5.80 -5.87 -4.52
C GLY A 48 -5.27 -5.06 -3.34
N GLY A 49 -4.63 -5.72 -2.41
CA GLY A 49 -4.20 -5.08 -1.16
C GLY A 49 -3.53 -3.73 -1.34
N ALA A 50 -4.09 -2.71 -0.71
CA ALA A 50 -3.80 -1.28 -0.75
C ALA A 50 -4.37 -0.50 -1.95
N PHE A 51 -4.87 -1.12 -3.02
CA PHE A 51 -5.41 -0.39 -4.17
C PHE A 51 -6.78 0.23 -3.86
N GLU A 52 -7.76 -0.57 -3.46
CA GLU A 52 -9.12 -0.11 -3.12
C GLU A 52 -9.08 0.90 -1.96
N GLN A 53 -8.30 0.60 -0.95
CA GLN A 53 -8.07 1.51 0.17
C GLN A 53 -7.60 2.89 -0.28
N VAL A 54 -6.65 2.92 -1.24
CA VAL A 54 -6.05 4.16 -1.74
C VAL A 54 -7.05 4.96 -2.58
N ASN A 55 -7.88 4.30 -3.40
CA ASN A 55 -8.95 4.98 -4.14
C ASN A 55 -9.94 5.66 -3.19
N LEU A 56 -10.35 4.98 -2.13
CA LEU A 56 -11.22 5.58 -1.10
C LEU A 56 -10.57 6.80 -0.44
N LEU A 57 -9.24 6.81 -0.23
CA LEU A 57 -8.53 7.96 0.32
C LEU A 57 -8.52 9.18 -0.61
N TYR A 58 -8.60 9.00 -1.93
CA TYR A 58 -8.80 10.13 -2.86
C TYR A 58 -10.23 10.67 -2.86
N GLY A 59 -11.19 9.91 -2.32
CA GLY A 59 -12.61 10.11 -2.54
C GLY A 59 -13.07 9.66 -3.92
N GLU A 60 -12.46 8.60 -4.46
CA GLU A 60 -12.85 7.92 -5.69
C GLU A 60 -13.46 6.54 -5.39
N ASN A 61 -14.38 6.11 -6.26
CA ASN A 61 -14.97 4.78 -6.18
C ASN A 61 -13.97 3.73 -6.70
N PRO A 62 -13.48 2.80 -5.85
CA PRO A 62 -12.53 1.79 -6.26
C PRO A 62 -13.09 0.81 -7.30
N ASN A 63 -14.40 0.50 -7.27
CA ASN A 63 -15.05 -0.39 -8.21
C ASN A 63 -14.96 0.15 -9.62
N LYS A 64 -15.19 1.46 -9.80
CA LYS A 64 -15.00 2.15 -11.08
C LYS A 64 -13.54 2.08 -11.55
N ALA A 65 -12.59 2.30 -10.67
CA ALA A 65 -11.16 2.26 -11.01
C ALA A 65 -10.74 0.87 -11.49
N VAL A 66 -11.15 -0.20 -10.78
CA VAL A 66 -10.85 -1.59 -11.17
C VAL A 66 -11.45 -1.88 -12.56
N ARG A 67 -12.76 -1.65 -12.77
CA ARG A 67 -13.42 -1.91 -14.06
C ARG A 67 -12.77 -1.14 -15.22
N THR A 68 -12.38 0.12 -14.97
CA THR A 68 -11.71 0.96 -15.98
C THR A 68 -10.37 0.38 -16.41
N PHE A 69 -9.62 -0.19 -15.47
CA PHE A 69 -8.30 -0.74 -15.75
C PHE A 69 -8.36 -2.16 -16.34
N THR A 70 -9.22 -3.02 -15.81
CA THR A 70 -9.31 -4.43 -16.23
C THR A 70 -9.91 -4.60 -17.62
N LYS A 71 -10.93 -3.81 -17.98
CA LYS A 71 -11.69 -3.98 -19.22
C LYS A 71 -10.83 -4.01 -20.48
N PRO A 72 -9.94 -3.02 -20.78
CA PRO A 72 -9.13 -3.05 -21.98
C PRO A 72 -8.13 -4.23 -22.01
N LEU A 73 -7.63 -4.63 -20.85
CA LEU A 73 -6.72 -5.77 -20.73
C LEU A 73 -7.43 -7.09 -21.06
N HIS A 74 -8.62 -7.29 -20.50
CA HIS A 74 -9.47 -8.46 -20.74
C HIS A 74 -9.91 -8.58 -22.20
N GLU A 75 -10.34 -7.47 -22.82
CA GLU A 75 -10.71 -7.42 -24.24
C GLU A 75 -9.53 -7.80 -25.16
N ALA A 76 -8.28 -7.57 -24.70
CA ALA A 76 -7.08 -7.98 -25.41
C ALA A 76 -6.58 -9.40 -25.08
N GLY A 77 -7.31 -10.15 -24.23
CA GLY A 77 -6.92 -11.50 -23.80
C GLY A 77 -5.77 -11.55 -22.79
N ILE A 78 -5.45 -10.43 -22.15
CA ILE A 78 -4.45 -10.37 -21.07
C ILE A 78 -5.14 -10.71 -19.74
N GLN A 79 -4.64 -11.72 -19.05
CA GLN A 79 -5.15 -12.09 -17.72
C GLN A 79 -4.84 -11.01 -16.69
N THR A 80 -5.81 -10.68 -15.88
CA THR A 80 -5.66 -9.72 -14.77
C THR A 80 -5.54 -10.46 -13.45
N HIS A 81 -4.76 -9.90 -12.53
CA HIS A 81 -4.65 -10.48 -11.19
C HIS A 81 -4.62 -9.43 -10.09
N MET A 82 -5.08 -9.85 -8.92
CA MET A 82 -5.06 -9.04 -7.69
C MET A 82 -4.22 -9.68 -6.59
N LEU A 83 -3.71 -8.85 -5.67
CA LEU A 83 -3.08 -9.32 -4.44
C LEU A 83 -4.11 -9.51 -3.33
N ASP A 84 -4.08 -10.68 -2.71
CA ASP A 84 -4.98 -11.11 -1.64
C ASP A 84 -4.18 -11.64 -0.45
N ARG A 85 -4.50 -11.16 0.74
CA ARG A 85 -3.79 -11.52 1.99
C ARG A 85 -4.46 -12.69 2.74
N GLY A 86 -5.10 -13.62 2.03
CA GLY A 86 -5.74 -14.79 2.61
C GLY A 86 -6.78 -14.43 3.68
N LEU A 87 -6.54 -14.82 4.94
CA LEU A 87 -7.43 -14.46 6.06
C LEU A 87 -7.76 -12.97 6.15
N ASN A 88 -6.83 -12.10 5.72
CA ASN A 88 -6.99 -10.65 5.81
C ASN A 88 -7.65 -10.02 4.57
N GLY A 89 -7.88 -10.79 3.49
CA GLY A 89 -8.44 -10.26 2.24
C GLY A 89 -7.61 -9.10 1.69
N LEU A 90 -8.22 -7.92 1.48
CA LEU A 90 -7.52 -6.74 0.96
C LEU A 90 -7.03 -5.78 2.06
N ARG A 91 -7.32 -6.03 3.32
CA ARG A 91 -6.91 -5.17 4.45
C ARG A 91 -5.75 -5.78 5.25
N MET A 92 -5.37 -5.15 6.37
CA MET A 92 -4.19 -5.52 7.18
C MET A 92 -4.53 -6.39 8.39
N TYR A 93 -5.79 -6.69 8.63
CA TYR A 93 -6.31 -7.48 9.74
C TYR A 93 -7.38 -8.45 9.23
N PRO A 94 -7.70 -9.52 9.98
CA PRO A 94 -8.58 -10.57 9.53
C PRO A 94 -9.97 -10.13 9.10
N VAL A 95 -10.54 -10.83 8.14
CA VAL A 95 -11.83 -10.55 7.50
C VAL A 95 -12.77 -11.75 7.71
N PRO A 96 -14.05 -11.53 8.05
CA PRO A 96 -15.07 -12.58 8.08
C PRO A 96 -15.15 -13.40 6.79
N ALA A 97 -15.51 -14.66 6.90
CA ALA A 97 -15.55 -15.58 5.76
C ALA A 97 -16.55 -15.17 4.68
N ASP A 98 -17.74 -14.68 5.08
CA ASP A 98 -18.77 -14.18 4.17
C ASP A 98 -18.31 -12.96 3.36
N VAL A 99 -17.57 -12.03 3.98
CA VAL A 99 -16.99 -10.87 3.29
C VAL A 99 -15.94 -11.31 2.24
N ARG A 100 -15.08 -12.30 2.58
CA ARG A 100 -14.11 -12.85 1.60
C ARG A 100 -14.80 -13.56 0.44
N LYS A 101 -15.87 -14.34 0.70
CA LYS A 101 -16.66 -14.98 -0.37
C LYS A 101 -17.27 -13.93 -1.31
N LEU A 102 -17.81 -12.83 -0.76
CA LEU A 102 -18.32 -11.72 -1.56
C LEU A 102 -17.21 -11.06 -2.38
N MET A 103 -16.02 -10.84 -1.79
CA MET A 103 -14.86 -10.26 -2.48
C MET A 103 -14.56 -10.96 -3.80
N TYR A 104 -14.44 -12.28 -3.79
CA TYR A 104 -14.07 -13.02 -5.00
C TYR A 104 -15.13 -12.91 -6.09
N LYS A 105 -16.42 -12.94 -5.73
CA LYS A 105 -17.53 -12.75 -6.70
C LYS A 105 -17.49 -11.36 -7.33
N VAL A 106 -17.35 -10.33 -6.49
CA VAL A 106 -17.30 -8.93 -6.95
C VAL A 106 -16.08 -8.71 -7.86
N LYS A 107 -14.90 -9.15 -7.45
CA LYS A 107 -13.67 -8.93 -8.22
C LYS A 107 -13.68 -9.71 -9.56
N TYR A 108 -14.20 -10.93 -9.57
CA TYR A 108 -14.41 -11.66 -10.82
C TYR A 108 -15.34 -10.90 -11.79
N LYS A 109 -16.46 -10.37 -11.30
CA LYS A 109 -17.40 -9.56 -12.09
C LYS A 109 -16.79 -8.23 -12.58
N GLN A 110 -15.80 -7.72 -11.88
CA GLN A 110 -15.03 -6.55 -12.27
C GLN A 110 -13.91 -6.86 -13.28
N GLY A 111 -13.79 -8.11 -13.74
CA GLY A 111 -12.80 -8.53 -14.73
C GLY A 111 -11.44 -8.88 -14.13
N VAL A 112 -11.40 -9.39 -12.90
CA VAL A 112 -10.17 -9.91 -12.29
C VAL A 112 -10.16 -11.43 -12.36
N ASP A 113 -9.24 -12.01 -13.14
CA ASP A 113 -9.17 -13.45 -13.41
C ASP A 113 -8.54 -14.26 -12.29
N ILE A 114 -7.44 -13.75 -11.73
CA ILE A 114 -6.57 -14.48 -10.81
C ILE A 114 -6.51 -13.74 -9.48
N THR A 115 -6.65 -14.48 -8.39
CA THR A 115 -6.35 -13.97 -7.06
C THR A 115 -5.05 -14.58 -6.55
N ARG A 116 -4.03 -13.75 -6.27
CA ARG A 116 -2.75 -14.13 -5.68
C ARG A 116 -2.89 -14.14 -4.17
N ILE A 117 -3.13 -15.31 -3.60
CA ILE A 117 -3.47 -15.51 -2.19
C ILE A 117 -2.20 -15.81 -1.39
N PHE A 118 -1.85 -14.97 -0.43
CA PHE A 118 -0.74 -15.24 0.49
C PHE A 118 -1.17 -15.19 1.96
N CYS A 119 -0.47 -15.92 2.80
CA CYS A 119 -0.48 -15.75 4.24
C CYS A 119 0.90 -15.30 4.71
N GLY A 120 0.96 -14.22 5.47
CA GLY A 120 2.23 -13.70 5.97
C GLY A 120 2.99 -14.66 6.90
N LEU A 121 2.33 -15.70 7.46
CA LEU A 121 2.97 -16.77 8.23
C LEU A 121 3.23 -18.04 7.41
N ASN A 122 2.83 -18.07 6.13
CA ASN A 122 2.77 -19.29 5.31
C ASN A 122 1.89 -20.39 5.93
N ASP A 123 0.95 -20.04 6.81
CA ASP A 123 0.01 -21.00 7.37
C ASP A 123 -1.07 -21.36 6.34
N VAL A 124 -1.10 -22.59 5.90
CA VAL A 124 -2.03 -23.10 4.88
C VAL A 124 -3.50 -22.97 5.32
N ARG A 125 -3.80 -22.99 6.62
CA ARG A 125 -5.15 -22.79 7.16
C ARG A 125 -5.75 -21.44 6.79
N ASN A 126 -4.89 -20.41 6.60
CA ASN A 126 -5.28 -19.08 6.16
C ASN A 126 -5.44 -18.95 4.64
N ILE A 127 -4.89 -19.89 3.85
CA ILE A 127 -4.89 -19.88 2.39
C ILE A 127 -5.94 -20.83 1.81
N ILE A 128 -6.03 -22.05 2.31
CA ILE A 128 -6.91 -23.10 1.79
C ILE A 128 -8.39 -22.68 1.71
N PRO A 129 -8.99 -22.04 2.73
CA PRO A 129 -10.36 -21.54 2.61
C PRO A 129 -10.52 -20.52 1.46
N SER A 130 -9.53 -19.65 1.27
CA SER A 130 -9.53 -18.66 0.21
C SER A 130 -9.42 -19.28 -1.19
N ILE A 131 -8.66 -20.38 -1.35
CA ILE A 131 -8.62 -21.16 -2.60
C ILE A 131 -10.03 -21.64 -2.98
N LYS A 132 -10.75 -22.20 -2.00
CA LYS A 132 -12.13 -22.65 -2.20
C LYS A 132 -13.07 -21.51 -2.58
N TYR A 133 -13.05 -20.42 -1.80
CA TYR A 133 -13.92 -19.27 -2.04
C TYR A 133 -13.64 -18.58 -3.38
N ALA A 134 -12.37 -18.50 -3.79
CA ALA A 134 -11.97 -17.97 -5.08
C ALA A 134 -12.54 -18.80 -6.23
N LYS A 135 -12.42 -20.12 -6.16
CA LYS A 135 -13.01 -21.04 -7.18
C LYS A 135 -14.54 -20.92 -7.24
N GLU A 136 -15.20 -20.86 -6.08
CA GLU A 136 -16.67 -20.64 -6.01
C GLU A 136 -17.07 -19.26 -6.59
N GLY A 137 -16.20 -18.24 -6.45
CA GLY A 137 -16.38 -16.91 -7.00
C GLY A 137 -16.06 -16.80 -8.50
N GLY A 138 -15.51 -17.84 -9.14
CA GLY A 138 -15.13 -17.88 -10.55
C GLY A 138 -13.67 -17.51 -10.85
N MET A 139 -12.87 -17.20 -9.84
CA MET A 139 -11.48 -16.79 -9.99
C MET A 139 -10.51 -17.98 -9.98
N ILE A 140 -9.35 -17.79 -10.59
CA ILE A 140 -8.21 -18.72 -10.52
C ILE A 140 -7.42 -18.43 -9.25
N PRO A 141 -7.34 -19.36 -8.27
CA PRO A 141 -6.53 -19.14 -7.07
C PRO A 141 -5.06 -19.44 -7.35
N GLN A 142 -4.21 -18.43 -7.34
CA GLN A 142 -2.76 -18.57 -7.31
C GLN A 142 -2.28 -18.57 -5.86
N ALA A 143 -1.89 -19.73 -5.34
CA ALA A 143 -1.41 -19.83 -3.97
C ALA A 143 0.04 -19.38 -3.85
N THR A 144 0.39 -18.72 -2.75
CA THR A 144 1.66 -17.99 -2.65
C THR A 144 2.50 -18.47 -1.48
N LEU A 145 3.79 -18.68 -1.75
CA LEU A 145 4.83 -18.94 -0.76
C LEU A 145 5.58 -17.63 -0.48
N CYS A 146 5.45 -17.09 0.73
CA CYS A 146 6.21 -15.93 1.16
C CYS A 146 7.66 -16.33 1.45
N ILE A 147 8.58 -15.89 0.59
CA ILE A 147 9.99 -16.28 0.68
C ILE A 147 10.68 -15.50 1.79
N THR A 148 11.34 -16.24 2.67
CA THR A 148 12.19 -15.73 3.74
C THR A 148 13.39 -16.65 3.88
N PHE A 149 14.49 -16.17 4.41
CA PHE A 149 15.72 -16.91 4.57
C PHE A 149 16.07 -17.07 6.05
N SER A 150 15.88 -18.27 6.58
CA SER A 150 16.18 -18.62 7.98
C SER A 150 16.46 -20.13 8.09
N PRO A 151 16.94 -20.62 9.25
CA PRO A 151 17.10 -22.05 9.47
C PRO A 151 15.83 -22.89 9.32
N CYS A 152 14.64 -22.30 9.54
CA CYS A 152 13.35 -22.99 9.40
C CYS A 152 12.87 -23.02 7.94
N HIS A 153 13.20 -22.01 7.14
CA HIS A 153 12.68 -21.81 5.79
C HIS A 153 13.55 -22.57 4.77
N THR A 154 13.46 -23.89 4.79
CA THR A 154 14.21 -24.81 3.90
C THR A 154 13.43 -25.09 2.61
N VAL A 155 14.08 -25.69 1.60
CA VAL A 155 13.40 -26.17 0.39
C VAL A 155 12.28 -27.16 0.75
N GLU A 156 12.54 -28.08 1.68
CA GLU A 156 11.55 -29.04 2.16
C GLU A 156 10.34 -28.36 2.83
N TYR A 157 10.59 -27.36 3.68
CA TYR A 157 9.51 -26.57 4.30
C TYR A 157 8.58 -25.98 3.24
N TYR A 158 9.12 -25.29 2.24
CA TYR A 158 8.32 -24.68 1.18
C TYR A 158 7.65 -25.70 0.27
N THR A 159 8.33 -26.80 -0.06
CA THR A 159 7.75 -27.86 -0.89
C THR A 159 6.55 -28.53 -0.19
N ASN A 160 6.65 -28.77 1.10
CA ASN A 160 5.54 -29.32 1.89
C ASN A 160 4.33 -28.38 1.95
N ILE A 161 4.55 -27.06 1.99
CA ILE A 161 3.46 -26.07 1.89
C ILE A 161 2.85 -26.09 0.49
N ALA A 162 3.70 -26.09 -0.58
CA ALA A 162 3.23 -26.16 -1.94
C ALA A 162 2.37 -27.43 -2.20
N ASP A 163 2.80 -28.59 -1.72
CA ASP A 163 2.04 -29.84 -1.81
C ASP A 163 0.62 -29.67 -1.25
N GLN A 164 0.50 -29.17 -0.03
CA GLN A 164 -0.81 -28.97 0.63
C GLN A 164 -1.70 -27.97 -0.13
N LEU A 165 -1.12 -26.90 -0.67
CA LEU A 165 -1.87 -25.88 -1.43
C LEU A 165 -2.33 -26.41 -2.80
N ILE A 166 -1.50 -27.23 -3.47
CA ILE A 166 -1.84 -27.90 -4.73
C ILE A 166 -2.93 -28.95 -4.50
N GLU A 167 -2.81 -29.77 -3.44
CA GLU A 167 -3.83 -30.74 -3.03
C GLU A 167 -5.17 -30.06 -2.69
N ALA A 168 -5.14 -28.86 -2.11
CA ALA A 168 -6.33 -28.04 -1.89
C ALA A 168 -6.94 -27.45 -3.18
N GLY A 169 -6.27 -27.66 -4.31
CA GLY A 169 -6.77 -27.33 -5.64
C GLY A 169 -6.27 -25.99 -6.19
N ALA A 170 -5.15 -25.45 -5.72
CA ALA A 170 -4.48 -24.32 -6.38
C ALA A 170 -3.83 -24.80 -7.68
N PRO A 171 -4.19 -24.26 -8.86
CA PRO A 171 -3.57 -24.63 -10.14
C PRO A 171 -2.21 -23.95 -10.37
N GLU A 172 -1.87 -23.00 -9.52
CA GLU A 172 -0.68 -22.16 -9.66
C GLU A 172 -0.03 -21.85 -8.31
N ILE A 173 1.31 -21.78 -8.32
CA ILE A 173 2.11 -21.36 -7.16
C ILE A 173 2.88 -20.09 -7.53
N CYS A 174 2.82 -19.09 -6.64
CA CYS A 174 3.67 -17.90 -6.71
C CYS A 174 4.79 -18.00 -5.67
N LEU A 175 6.03 -17.87 -6.10
CA LEU A 175 7.17 -17.64 -5.19
C LEU A 175 7.30 -16.13 -4.98
N LYS A 176 6.91 -15.64 -3.80
CA LYS A 176 6.85 -14.22 -3.50
C LYS A 176 8.02 -13.78 -2.63
N ASP A 177 9.04 -13.23 -3.29
CA ASP A 177 10.23 -12.64 -2.65
C ASP A 177 10.10 -11.11 -2.59
N MET A 178 9.26 -10.64 -1.68
CA MET A 178 8.95 -9.21 -1.55
C MET A 178 10.05 -8.38 -0.87
N ALA A 179 11.03 -9.01 -0.24
CA ALA A 179 12.23 -8.35 0.27
C ALA A 179 13.40 -8.42 -0.74
N GLY A 180 13.29 -9.25 -1.78
CA GLY A 180 14.36 -9.53 -2.74
C GLY A 180 15.53 -10.27 -2.14
N ILE A 181 15.32 -10.98 -1.04
CA ILE A 181 16.38 -11.66 -0.25
C ILE A 181 16.54 -13.13 -0.60
N GLY A 182 15.69 -13.68 -1.42
CA GLY A 182 15.79 -15.06 -1.90
C GLY A 182 17.14 -15.30 -2.56
N ARG A 183 17.88 -16.28 -2.07
CA ARG A 183 19.17 -16.64 -2.65
C ARG A 183 18.93 -17.35 -3.98
N PRO A 184 19.58 -16.95 -5.08
CA PRO A 184 19.31 -17.51 -6.42
C PRO A 184 19.34 -19.04 -6.45
N ALA A 185 20.42 -19.65 -5.99
CA ALA A 185 20.54 -21.10 -5.95
C ALA A 185 19.50 -21.81 -5.07
N PHE A 186 19.04 -21.17 -3.99
CA PHE A 186 17.96 -21.69 -3.16
C PHE A 186 16.63 -21.69 -3.92
N LEU A 187 16.31 -20.56 -4.57
CA LEU A 187 15.09 -20.41 -5.36
C LEU A 187 15.05 -21.39 -6.54
N GLY A 188 16.17 -21.57 -7.25
CA GLY A 188 16.28 -22.58 -8.30
C GLY A 188 16.01 -24.00 -7.79
N LYS A 189 16.62 -24.39 -6.66
CA LYS A 189 16.34 -25.69 -6.01
C LYS A 189 14.89 -25.85 -5.60
N LEU A 190 14.27 -24.79 -5.10
CA LEU A 190 12.86 -24.81 -4.70
C LEU A 190 11.93 -25.03 -5.91
N VAL A 191 12.13 -24.26 -6.99
CA VAL A 191 11.37 -24.45 -8.24
C VAL A 191 11.52 -25.87 -8.75
N LYS A 192 12.77 -26.37 -8.83
CA LYS A 192 13.06 -27.73 -9.26
C LYS A 192 12.32 -28.78 -8.41
N ALA A 193 12.39 -28.66 -7.07
CA ALA A 193 11.74 -29.62 -6.16
C ALA A 193 10.20 -29.61 -6.32
N ILE A 194 9.58 -28.45 -6.54
CA ILE A 194 8.13 -28.37 -6.78
C ILE A 194 7.80 -29.00 -8.14
N LYS A 195 8.55 -28.67 -9.21
CA LYS A 195 8.32 -29.20 -10.56
C LYS A 195 8.56 -30.70 -10.69
N GLU A 196 9.49 -31.27 -9.93
CA GLU A 196 9.72 -32.73 -9.89
C GLU A 196 8.51 -33.48 -9.34
N LYS A 197 7.80 -32.93 -8.37
CA LYS A 197 6.58 -33.50 -7.80
C LYS A 197 5.32 -33.17 -8.60
N HIS A 198 5.25 -31.94 -9.13
CA HIS A 198 4.09 -31.37 -9.81
C HIS A 198 4.50 -30.75 -11.14
N PRO A 199 4.81 -31.55 -12.18
CA PRO A 199 5.37 -31.06 -13.46
C PRO A 199 4.47 -30.02 -14.16
N GLU A 200 3.16 -30.17 -14.05
CA GLU A 200 2.16 -29.32 -14.75
C GLU A 200 1.82 -28.04 -13.98
N ILE A 201 2.26 -27.90 -12.70
CA ILE A 201 1.91 -26.71 -11.91
C ILE A 201 2.54 -25.47 -12.50
N ILE A 202 1.79 -24.40 -12.67
CA ILE A 202 2.33 -23.11 -13.09
C ILE A 202 3.07 -22.46 -11.94
N ILE A 203 4.33 -22.09 -12.15
CA ILE A 203 5.13 -21.34 -11.18
C ILE A 203 5.39 -19.93 -11.69
N GLN A 204 4.91 -18.94 -10.93
CA GLN A 204 5.17 -17.53 -11.16
C GLN A 204 6.16 -17.01 -10.10
N TYR A 205 7.18 -16.30 -10.53
CA TYR A 205 8.15 -15.68 -9.62
C TYR A 205 7.92 -14.18 -9.50
N HIS A 206 7.76 -13.73 -8.27
CA HIS A 206 7.60 -12.34 -7.87
C HIS A 206 8.78 -11.94 -7.00
N GLY A 207 9.74 -11.22 -7.54
CA GLY A 207 10.96 -10.86 -6.83
C GLY A 207 11.33 -9.39 -6.96
N HIS A 208 11.44 -8.70 -5.80
CA HIS A 208 11.87 -7.31 -5.74
C HIS A 208 13.38 -7.17 -5.95
N THR A 209 13.82 -6.01 -6.46
CA THR A 209 15.25 -5.77 -6.75
C THR A 209 16.06 -5.35 -5.53
N GLY A 210 15.41 -4.85 -4.49
CA GLY A 210 15.98 -4.25 -3.27
C GLY A 210 17.47 -4.47 -2.99
N PRO A 211 17.91 -5.70 -2.64
CA PRO A 211 19.32 -5.99 -2.34
C PRO A 211 20.18 -6.33 -3.56
N GLY A 212 19.60 -6.37 -4.78
CA GLY A 212 20.37 -6.59 -6.02
C GLY A 212 20.47 -8.04 -6.50
N LEU A 213 19.74 -8.99 -5.92
CA LEU A 213 19.82 -10.42 -6.32
C LEU A 213 18.81 -10.81 -7.40
N SER A 214 17.82 -9.98 -7.70
CA SER A 214 16.64 -10.36 -8.49
C SER A 214 16.96 -10.89 -9.89
N MET A 215 17.90 -10.31 -10.64
CA MET A 215 18.25 -10.77 -11.98
C MET A 215 18.84 -12.19 -11.96
N ALA A 216 19.74 -12.46 -11.01
CA ALA A 216 20.28 -13.81 -10.83
C ALA A 216 19.20 -14.79 -10.38
N SER A 217 18.28 -14.36 -9.49
CA SER A 217 17.15 -15.17 -9.04
C SER A 217 16.19 -15.51 -10.18
N ILE A 218 15.89 -14.55 -11.06
CA ILE A 218 15.05 -14.77 -12.24
C ILE A 218 15.68 -15.82 -13.17
N LEU A 219 16.97 -15.69 -13.44
CA LEU A 219 17.67 -16.66 -14.29
C LEU A 219 17.60 -18.07 -13.69
N GLU A 220 17.92 -18.20 -12.40
CA GLU A 220 17.90 -19.48 -11.69
C GLU A 220 16.50 -20.12 -11.65
N VAL A 221 15.45 -19.37 -11.37
CA VAL A 221 14.09 -19.93 -11.35
C VAL A 221 13.64 -20.35 -12.75
N CYS A 222 14.00 -19.61 -13.81
CA CYS A 222 13.69 -19.96 -15.19
C CYS A 222 14.43 -21.23 -15.62
N GLU A 223 15.73 -21.36 -15.31
CA GLU A 223 16.53 -22.57 -15.59
C GLU A 223 15.97 -23.82 -14.92
N ASN A 224 15.27 -23.67 -13.80
CA ASN A 224 14.70 -24.77 -13.04
C ASN A 224 13.19 -24.97 -13.26
N GLY A 225 12.57 -24.23 -14.20
CA GLY A 225 11.22 -24.54 -14.66
C GLY A 225 10.13 -23.52 -14.32
N ALA A 226 10.42 -22.33 -13.80
CA ALA A 226 9.41 -21.27 -13.66
C ALA A 226 8.79 -20.91 -15.00
N ASP A 227 7.54 -20.49 -15.00
CA ASP A 227 6.72 -20.27 -16.20
C ASP A 227 6.51 -18.78 -16.48
N ILE A 228 6.35 -17.98 -15.43
CA ILE A 228 5.97 -16.57 -15.51
C ILE A 228 6.85 -15.75 -14.58
N ILE A 229 7.31 -14.59 -15.05
CA ILE A 229 8.13 -13.66 -14.28
C ILE A 229 7.40 -12.33 -14.13
N ASP A 230 7.34 -11.85 -12.90
CA ASP A 230 6.85 -10.52 -12.57
C ASP A 230 7.90 -9.48 -12.90
N VAL A 231 7.49 -8.43 -13.62
CA VAL A 231 8.35 -7.34 -14.10
C VAL A 231 7.68 -5.99 -13.95
N ALA A 232 8.46 -4.92 -13.98
CA ALA A 232 7.99 -3.55 -13.99
C ALA A 232 8.39 -2.81 -15.28
N ILE A 233 8.05 -1.53 -15.38
CA ILE A 233 8.43 -0.63 -16.46
C ILE A 233 9.00 0.67 -15.89
N GLU A 234 9.93 1.31 -16.62
CA GLU A 234 10.40 2.64 -16.27
C GLU A 234 9.26 3.69 -16.28
N PRO A 235 9.37 4.74 -15.45
CA PRO A 235 10.42 5.04 -14.47
C PRO A 235 10.22 4.36 -13.11
N MET A 236 9.30 3.38 -13.01
CA MET A 236 8.90 2.74 -11.76
C MET A 236 9.64 1.41 -11.50
N SER A 237 10.47 0.94 -12.43
CA SER A 237 11.31 -0.25 -12.26
C SER A 237 12.52 0.01 -11.37
N TRP A 238 13.16 -1.08 -10.88
CA TRP A 238 14.38 -1.08 -10.05
C TRP A 238 14.17 -0.57 -8.61
N GLY A 239 15.27 -0.31 -7.92
CA GLY A 239 15.23 0.10 -6.52
C GLY A 239 14.53 -0.93 -5.63
N LYS A 240 13.44 -0.53 -4.98
CA LYS A 240 12.62 -1.41 -4.13
C LYS A 240 11.47 -2.09 -4.90
N VAL A 241 11.39 -1.88 -6.21
CA VAL A 241 10.35 -2.43 -7.08
C VAL A 241 10.88 -3.70 -7.77
N HIS A 242 10.40 -4.03 -8.96
CA HIS A 242 10.80 -5.18 -9.76
C HIS A 242 11.78 -4.76 -10.86
N PRO A 243 12.50 -5.72 -11.45
CA PRO A 243 13.34 -5.46 -12.62
C PRO A 243 12.50 -4.97 -13.80
N ASP A 244 13.15 -4.19 -14.65
CA ASP A 244 12.52 -3.74 -15.88
C ASP A 244 12.38 -4.87 -16.90
N VAL A 245 11.24 -4.89 -17.59
CA VAL A 245 10.90 -5.92 -18.59
C VAL A 245 11.94 -6.00 -19.71
N ILE A 246 12.53 -4.87 -20.14
CA ILE A 246 13.55 -4.84 -21.20
C ILE A 246 14.80 -5.61 -20.76
N SER A 247 15.28 -5.36 -19.54
CA SER A 247 16.48 -6.01 -19.01
C SER A 247 16.25 -7.52 -18.80
N VAL A 248 15.06 -7.88 -18.29
CA VAL A 248 14.70 -9.30 -18.11
C VAL A 248 14.58 -10.00 -19.45
N GLN A 249 13.96 -9.38 -20.45
CA GLN A 249 13.86 -9.92 -21.81
C GLN A 249 15.25 -10.16 -22.40
N ALA A 250 16.14 -9.17 -22.34
CA ALA A 250 17.48 -9.27 -22.89
C ALA A 250 18.28 -10.41 -22.25
N MET A 251 18.24 -10.51 -20.91
CA MET A 251 18.92 -11.58 -20.17
C MET A 251 18.39 -12.98 -20.54
N LEU A 252 17.06 -13.14 -20.59
CA LEU A 252 16.45 -14.45 -20.87
C LEU A 252 16.65 -14.87 -22.35
N LYS A 253 16.65 -13.93 -23.30
CA LYS A 253 17.00 -14.19 -24.71
C LYS A 253 18.44 -14.67 -24.83
N ASP A 254 19.38 -14.00 -24.18
CA ASP A 254 20.81 -14.41 -24.18
C ASP A 254 20.99 -15.82 -23.57
N ALA A 255 20.22 -16.11 -22.51
CA ALA A 255 20.19 -17.44 -21.90
C ALA A 255 19.47 -18.51 -22.74
N GLY A 256 18.89 -18.16 -23.90
CA GLY A 256 18.28 -19.10 -24.86
C GLY A 256 16.80 -19.41 -24.62
N PHE A 257 16.11 -18.68 -23.76
CA PHE A 257 14.66 -18.78 -23.56
C PHE A 257 13.88 -18.10 -24.68
N GLN A 258 12.66 -18.61 -24.93
CA GLN A 258 11.68 -17.89 -25.74
C GLN A 258 10.95 -16.89 -24.84
N VAL A 259 10.93 -15.63 -25.24
CA VAL A 259 10.26 -14.54 -24.52
C VAL A 259 9.51 -13.66 -25.52
N PRO A 260 8.40 -13.01 -25.11
CA PRO A 260 7.65 -12.15 -26.01
C PRO A 260 8.45 -10.92 -26.45
N GLU A 261 8.17 -10.44 -27.66
CA GLU A 261 8.74 -9.20 -28.17
C GLU A 261 8.05 -7.98 -27.55
N ILE A 262 8.80 -6.92 -27.34
CA ILE A 262 8.31 -5.67 -26.75
C ILE A 262 8.14 -4.64 -27.86
N ASN A 263 6.93 -4.07 -28.01
CA ASN A 263 6.73 -2.90 -28.82
C ASN A 263 7.35 -1.67 -28.12
N MET A 264 8.56 -1.29 -28.56
CA MET A 264 9.33 -0.21 -27.92
C MET A 264 8.66 1.16 -28.04
N ASN A 265 7.87 1.42 -29.10
CA ASN A 265 7.13 2.67 -29.22
C ASN A 265 6.04 2.77 -28.11
N ALA A 266 5.32 1.67 -27.90
CA ALA A 266 4.32 1.60 -26.84
C ALA A 266 4.98 1.65 -25.45
N TYR A 267 6.14 0.99 -25.26
CA TYR A 267 6.91 1.09 -24.02
C TYR A 267 7.30 2.55 -23.70
N MET A 268 7.84 3.29 -24.68
CA MET A 268 8.21 4.70 -24.48
C MET A 268 7.00 5.58 -24.17
N LYS A 269 5.85 5.29 -24.79
CA LYS A 269 4.58 5.97 -24.49
C LYS A 269 4.11 5.67 -23.06
N ALA A 270 4.17 4.39 -22.62
CA ALA A 270 3.85 3.98 -21.25
C ALA A 270 4.75 4.68 -20.22
N ARG A 271 6.08 4.73 -20.51
CA ARG A 271 7.06 5.43 -19.70
C ARG A 271 6.73 6.92 -19.56
N SER A 272 6.40 7.58 -20.66
CA SER A 272 6.06 9.02 -20.66
C SER A 272 4.76 9.29 -19.87
N LEU A 273 3.72 8.49 -20.06
CA LEU A 273 2.48 8.60 -19.28
C LEU A 273 2.72 8.35 -17.79
N THR A 274 3.54 7.36 -17.46
CA THR A 274 3.89 7.06 -16.06
C THR A 274 4.63 8.24 -15.42
N GLN A 275 5.55 8.88 -16.15
CA GLN A 275 6.23 10.09 -15.68
C GLN A 275 5.24 11.25 -15.50
N GLU A 276 4.32 11.45 -16.44
CA GLU A 276 3.26 12.47 -16.30
C GLU A 276 2.42 12.25 -15.03
N PHE A 277 2.08 11.00 -14.70
CA PHE A 277 1.34 10.69 -13.46
C PHE A 277 2.15 10.99 -12.20
N ILE A 278 3.46 10.76 -12.25
CA ILE A 278 4.37 11.14 -11.16
C ILE A 278 4.38 12.67 -11.01
N ASP A 279 4.53 13.41 -12.11
CA ASP A 279 4.64 14.86 -12.11
C ASP A 279 3.32 15.56 -11.72
N ASP A 280 2.17 14.95 -12.01
CA ASP A 280 0.85 15.47 -11.62
C ASP A 280 0.71 15.56 -10.09
N PHE A 281 0.82 14.42 -9.37
CA PHE A 281 0.70 14.45 -7.91
C PHE A 281 1.40 13.28 -7.18
N LEU A 282 1.61 12.14 -7.84
CA LEU A 282 2.11 10.94 -7.18
C LEU A 282 3.53 11.13 -6.63
N GLY A 283 4.35 11.89 -7.35
CA GLY A 283 5.74 12.17 -6.97
C GLY A 283 5.89 12.87 -5.63
N TYR A 284 4.93 13.70 -5.24
CA TYR A 284 4.93 14.36 -3.92
C TYR A 284 4.85 13.40 -2.74
N PHE A 285 4.38 12.17 -2.98
CA PHE A 285 4.19 11.13 -1.97
C PHE A 285 5.13 9.94 -2.16
N MET A 286 6.14 10.07 -3.02
CA MET A 286 7.18 9.06 -3.26
C MET A 286 8.45 9.44 -2.50
N ASP A 287 9.01 8.46 -1.77
CA ASP A 287 10.33 8.65 -1.17
C ASP A 287 11.41 8.37 -2.22
N PRO A 288 12.28 9.35 -2.55
CA PRO A 288 13.36 9.15 -3.51
C PRO A 288 14.28 7.97 -3.18
N THR A 289 14.44 7.62 -1.91
CA THR A 289 15.24 6.46 -1.48
C THR A 289 14.66 5.13 -1.94
N ASN A 290 13.39 5.08 -2.34
CA ASN A 290 12.77 3.87 -2.88
C ASN A 290 13.34 3.47 -4.25
N LYS A 291 13.99 4.39 -4.96
CA LYS A 291 14.71 4.12 -6.22
C LYS A 291 16.11 3.55 -6.00
N HIS A 292 16.61 3.51 -4.77
CA HIS A 292 17.93 2.99 -4.45
C HIS A 292 17.86 1.54 -4.01
N MET A 293 18.78 0.73 -4.51
CA MET A 293 19.05 -0.62 -3.97
C MET A 293 19.88 -0.50 -2.69
N SER A 294 19.72 -1.45 -1.77
CA SER A 294 20.49 -1.51 -0.54
C SER A 294 20.82 -2.95 -0.15
N SER A 295 22.11 -3.29 -0.11
CA SER A 295 22.59 -4.59 0.34
C SER A 295 22.26 -4.88 1.81
N LEU A 296 22.01 -3.84 2.62
CA LEU A 296 21.64 -3.99 4.04
C LEU A 296 20.35 -4.80 4.23
N LEU A 297 19.48 -4.84 3.20
CA LEU A 297 18.28 -5.68 3.22
C LEU A 297 18.60 -7.18 3.38
N LEU A 298 19.78 -7.63 2.95
CA LEU A 298 20.22 -9.02 3.13
C LEU A 298 20.49 -9.37 4.59
N GLY A 299 20.89 -8.41 5.41
CA GLY A 299 21.17 -8.62 6.82
C GLY A 299 19.91 -8.84 7.64
N CYS A 300 18.93 -7.96 7.52
CA CYS A 300 17.72 -7.99 8.34
C CYS A 300 16.52 -8.69 7.67
N GLY A 301 16.58 -8.96 6.35
CA GLY A 301 15.49 -9.60 5.60
C GLY A 301 14.18 -8.80 5.52
N LEU A 302 14.19 -7.51 5.87
CA LEU A 302 13.00 -6.67 5.86
C LEU A 302 12.66 -6.19 4.44
N PRO A 303 11.36 -6.11 4.06
CA PRO A 303 10.95 -5.54 2.79
C PRO A 303 11.44 -4.11 2.60
N GLY A 304 11.78 -3.73 1.36
CA GLY A 304 12.33 -2.40 1.06
C GLY A 304 11.46 -1.23 1.53
N GLY A 305 10.11 -1.33 1.38
CA GLY A 305 9.18 -0.35 1.93
C GLY A 305 9.22 -0.25 3.46
N MET A 306 9.46 -1.37 4.14
CA MET A 306 9.64 -1.42 5.59
C MET A 306 10.93 -0.72 6.03
N MET A 307 12.01 -0.86 5.28
CA MET A 307 13.27 -0.13 5.55
C MET A 307 13.06 1.38 5.52
N GLY A 308 12.30 1.91 4.54
CA GLY A 308 11.99 3.33 4.49
C GLY A 308 11.22 3.81 5.73
N SER A 309 10.17 3.07 6.12
CA SER A 309 9.41 3.39 7.34
C SER A 309 10.27 3.26 8.60
N MET A 310 11.12 2.25 8.69
CA MET A 310 12.04 2.05 9.80
C MET A 310 13.04 3.21 9.94
N MET A 311 13.61 3.67 8.83
CA MET A 311 14.52 4.82 8.86
C MET A 311 13.81 6.12 9.27
N ALA A 312 12.53 6.29 8.88
CA ALA A 312 11.72 7.42 9.36
C ALA A 312 11.44 7.33 10.86
N ASP A 313 11.08 6.15 11.36
CA ASP A 313 10.86 5.91 12.78
C ASP A 313 12.14 6.15 13.59
N LEU A 314 13.29 5.65 13.11
CA LEU A 314 14.60 5.87 13.77
C LEU A 314 14.98 7.34 13.84
N LYS A 315 14.77 8.11 12.77
CA LYS A 315 14.98 9.57 12.82
C LYS A 315 14.06 10.24 13.84
N GLY A 316 12.82 9.77 13.96
CA GLY A 316 11.87 10.28 14.96
C GLY A 316 12.30 10.01 16.40
N VAL A 317 12.83 8.82 16.69
CA VAL A 317 13.23 8.44 18.06
C VAL A 317 14.67 8.83 18.41
N HIS A 318 15.55 9.06 17.43
CA HIS A 318 16.96 9.35 17.61
C HIS A 318 17.20 10.55 18.55
N SER A 319 16.46 11.64 18.35
CA SER A 319 16.54 12.82 19.21
C SER A 319 16.12 12.50 20.65
N GLY A 320 15.08 11.68 20.84
CA GLY A 320 14.64 11.23 22.15
C GLY A 320 15.66 10.33 22.86
N ILE A 321 16.28 9.41 22.12
CA ILE A 321 17.37 8.55 22.62
C ILE A 321 18.54 9.40 23.08
N ASN A 322 18.97 10.38 22.30
CA ASN A 322 20.08 11.26 22.66
C ASN A 322 19.77 12.15 23.87
N LEU A 323 18.52 12.55 24.09
CA LEU A 323 18.11 13.22 25.33
C LEU A 323 18.23 12.30 26.53
N ILE A 324 17.88 11.02 26.41
CA ILE A 324 18.03 10.03 27.50
C ILE A 324 19.50 9.81 27.81
N LEU A 325 20.37 9.61 26.80
CA LEU A 325 21.80 9.43 26.96
C LEU A 325 22.45 10.64 27.63
N LYS A 326 22.07 11.85 27.21
CA LYS A 326 22.52 13.09 27.84
C LYS A 326 22.12 13.16 29.32
N GLY A 327 20.88 12.77 29.64
CA GLY A 327 20.41 12.68 31.04
C GLY A 327 21.20 11.67 31.88
N GLN A 328 21.77 10.65 31.24
CA GLN A 328 22.64 9.64 31.86
C GLN A 328 24.12 10.03 31.87
N GLY A 329 24.48 11.22 31.37
CA GLY A 329 25.88 11.65 31.25
C GLY A 329 26.69 10.90 30.19
N LYS A 330 26.01 10.29 29.20
CA LYS A 330 26.63 9.56 28.10
C LYS A 330 26.69 10.42 26.83
N GLU A 331 27.66 10.09 25.95
CA GLU A 331 27.79 10.74 24.65
C GLU A 331 26.59 10.48 23.74
N PRO A 332 26.23 11.43 22.86
CA PRO A 332 25.18 11.22 21.88
C PRO A 332 25.54 10.08 20.90
N MET A 333 24.57 9.29 20.55
CA MET A 333 24.68 8.22 19.55
C MET A 333 24.47 8.78 18.15
N LEU A 334 25.24 8.30 17.17
CA LEU A 334 24.98 8.58 15.75
C LEU A 334 23.75 7.79 15.26
N LEU A 335 23.09 8.28 14.22
CA LEU A 335 21.96 7.56 13.62
C LEU A 335 22.37 6.18 13.10
N ASP A 336 23.57 6.06 12.52
CA ASP A 336 24.11 4.80 12.02
C ASP A 336 24.35 3.78 13.14
N ASP A 337 24.82 4.22 14.32
CA ASP A 337 24.96 3.34 15.48
C ASP A 337 23.59 2.80 15.93
N LEU A 338 22.57 3.65 15.89
CA LEU A 338 21.20 3.25 16.21
C LEU A 338 20.65 2.23 15.19
N VAL A 339 20.99 2.39 13.90
CA VAL A 339 20.65 1.41 12.85
C VAL A 339 21.29 0.06 13.13
N VAL A 340 22.58 0.05 13.48
CA VAL A 340 23.31 -1.18 13.86
C VAL A 340 22.66 -1.85 15.04
N MET A 341 22.38 -1.10 16.13
CA MET A 341 21.69 -1.62 17.32
C MET A 341 20.34 -2.25 16.99
N LEU A 342 19.58 -1.62 16.08
CA LEU A 342 18.28 -2.14 15.69
C LEU A 342 18.42 -3.44 14.89
N PHE A 343 19.41 -3.54 14.00
CA PHE A 343 19.65 -4.78 13.24
C PHE A 343 20.05 -5.92 14.17
N GLU A 344 20.98 -5.68 15.11
CA GLU A 344 21.34 -6.65 16.14
C GLU A 344 20.12 -7.10 16.96
N GLU A 345 19.24 -6.15 17.28
CA GLU A 345 18.04 -6.46 18.04
C GLU A 345 16.98 -7.21 17.20
N VAL A 346 16.86 -6.96 15.90
CA VAL A 346 16.04 -7.77 14.98
C VAL A 346 16.57 -9.21 14.91
N GLU A 347 17.90 -9.39 14.78
CA GLU A 347 18.54 -10.71 14.80
C GLU A 347 18.33 -11.43 16.14
N TYR A 348 18.23 -10.70 17.25
CA TYR A 348 17.93 -11.26 18.57
C TYR A 348 16.45 -11.64 18.71
N VAL A 349 15.53 -10.78 18.29
CA VAL A 349 14.08 -10.91 18.47
C VAL A 349 13.50 -11.96 17.51
N TRP A 350 13.86 -11.92 16.25
CA TRP A 350 13.23 -12.72 15.20
C TRP A 350 13.24 -14.24 15.45
N PRO A 351 14.39 -14.86 15.80
CA PRO A 351 14.41 -16.28 16.17
C PRO A 351 13.52 -16.62 17.38
N ARG A 352 13.49 -15.72 18.36
CA ARG A 352 12.74 -15.90 19.61
C ARG A 352 11.24 -15.86 19.42
N LEU A 353 10.80 -15.18 18.37
CA LEU A 353 9.40 -15.12 17.95
C LEU A 353 9.04 -16.26 16.97
N GLY A 354 9.88 -17.27 16.78
CA GLY A 354 9.58 -18.43 15.93
C GLY A 354 9.74 -18.15 14.42
N TYR A 355 10.61 -17.24 14.02
CA TYR A 355 10.93 -16.91 12.63
C TYR A 355 9.72 -16.57 11.75
N PRO A 356 8.77 -15.72 12.18
CA PRO A 356 7.69 -15.31 11.27
C PRO A 356 8.30 -14.74 9.98
N PRO A 357 7.78 -15.08 8.79
CA PRO A 357 8.28 -14.49 7.56
C PRO A 357 8.22 -12.96 7.65
N LEU A 358 9.31 -12.29 7.21
CA LEU A 358 9.42 -10.84 7.32
C LEU A 358 8.63 -10.15 6.19
N VAL A 359 7.35 -10.42 6.19
CA VAL A 359 6.31 -9.91 5.30
C VAL A 359 5.26 -9.16 6.12
N THR A 360 4.63 -8.14 5.54
CA THR A 360 3.57 -7.37 6.20
C THR A 360 2.35 -8.25 6.52
N PRO A 361 1.79 -8.20 7.76
CA PRO A 361 2.13 -7.27 8.85
C PRO A 361 3.27 -7.73 9.78
N PHE A 362 3.69 -8.99 9.73
CA PHE A 362 4.57 -9.63 10.72
C PHE A 362 5.97 -9.03 10.79
N SER A 363 6.52 -8.59 9.66
CA SER A 363 7.76 -7.81 9.63
C SER A 363 7.67 -6.54 10.48
N GLN A 364 6.50 -5.91 10.51
CA GLN A 364 6.28 -4.71 11.32
C GLN A 364 6.24 -5.06 12.81
N TYR A 365 5.66 -6.20 13.18
CA TYR A 365 5.61 -6.65 14.57
C TYR A 365 7.02 -6.93 15.10
N VAL A 366 7.84 -7.69 14.35
CA VAL A 366 9.24 -7.95 14.71
C VAL A 366 10.03 -6.65 14.85
N LYS A 367 9.90 -5.74 13.87
CA LYS A 367 10.56 -4.43 13.91
C LYS A 367 10.14 -3.61 15.12
N ASN A 368 8.86 -3.56 15.44
CA ASN A 368 8.35 -2.77 16.55
C ASN A 368 8.87 -3.30 17.90
N VAL A 369 8.86 -4.62 18.09
CA VAL A 369 9.44 -5.23 19.30
C VAL A 369 10.93 -4.93 19.40
N ALA A 370 11.69 -5.08 18.31
CA ALA A 370 13.11 -4.76 18.29
C ALA A 370 13.38 -3.28 18.64
N LEU A 371 12.60 -2.36 18.07
CA LEU A 371 12.74 -0.92 18.35
C LEU A 371 12.42 -0.61 19.82
N MET A 372 11.35 -1.20 20.38
CA MET A 372 11.03 -1.04 21.80
C MET A 372 12.12 -1.59 22.69
N ASN A 373 12.67 -2.76 22.37
CA ASN A 373 13.79 -3.34 23.12
C ASN A 373 15.04 -2.43 23.07
N VAL A 374 15.38 -1.85 21.91
CA VAL A 374 16.48 -0.86 21.79
C VAL A 374 16.25 0.32 22.72
N MET A 375 15.03 0.88 22.73
CA MET A 375 14.69 2.01 23.61
C MET A 375 14.81 1.64 25.09
N GLN A 376 14.38 0.45 25.48
CA GLN A 376 14.49 -0.02 26.88
C GLN A 376 15.94 -0.24 27.29
N ARG A 377 16.74 -0.88 26.43
CA ARG A 377 18.17 -1.08 26.67
C ARG A 377 18.94 0.24 26.86
N VAL A 378 18.61 1.26 26.08
CA VAL A 378 19.20 2.60 26.22
C VAL A 378 18.86 3.21 27.60
N LYS A 379 17.65 2.95 28.10
CA LYS A 379 17.24 3.37 29.45
C LYS A 379 17.87 2.55 30.57
N GLY A 380 18.42 1.38 30.28
CA GLY A 380 18.90 0.40 31.25
C GLY A 380 17.80 -0.53 31.78
N GLU A 381 16.72 -0.67 31.03
CA GLU A 381 15.59 -1.54 31.30
C GLU A 381 15.70 -2.87 30.53
N ASP A 382 14.94 -3.87 30.97
CA ASP A 382 14.93 -5.20 30.34
C ASP A 382 14.18 -5.22 29.01
N ARG A 383 14.53 -6.19 28.16
CA ARG A 383 13.79 -6.50 26.93
C ARG A 383 12.37 -7.03 27.24
N TRP A 384 11.52 -7.04 26.23
CA TRP A 384 10.18 -7.64 26.24
C TRP A 384 9.17 -6.96 27.18
N THR A 385 9.47 -5.78 27.69
CA THR A 385 8.55 -5.04 28.57
C THR A 385 7.38 -4.43 27.81
N MET A 386 7.58 -4.13 26.52
CA MET A 386 6.57 -3.53 25.64
C MET A 386 6.36 -4.37 24.39
N ILE A 387 5.30 -5.16 24.38
CA ILE A 387 4.82 -5.94 23.24
C ILE A 387 3.37 -5.54 23.01
N ASP A 388 3.02 -5.07 21.81
CA ASP A 388 1.67 -4.67 21.44
C ASP A 388 0.72 -5.87 21.27
N ASN A 389 -0.59 -5.61 21.31
CA ASN A 389 -1.61 -6.65 21.25
C ASN A 389 -1.56 -7.47 19.94
N ASN A 390 -1.27 -6.85 18.81
CA ASN A 390 -1.22 -7.56 17.53
C ASN A 390 -0.02 -8.53 17.49
N THR A 391 1.10 -8.10 18.06
CA THR A 391 2.28 -8.96 18.24
C THR A 391 1.97 -10.12 19.19
N TRP A 392 1.26 -9.86 20.30
CA TRP A 392 0.78 -10.93 21.17
C TRP A 392 -0.16 -11.90 20.45
N ASP A 393 -1.09 -11.43 19.65
CA ASP A 393 -2.00 -12.29 18.88
C ASP A 393 -1.24 -13.18 17.89
N MET A 394 -0.15 -12.68 17.27
CA MET A 394 0.77 -13.52 16.49
C MET A 394 1.47 -14.57 17.35
N ILE A 395 2.08 -14.17 18.48
CA ILE A 395 2.81 -15.06 19.40
C ILE A 395 1.89 -16.18 19.93
N LEU A 396 0.66 -15.84 20.27
CA LEU A 396 -0.31 -16.76 20.88
C LEU A 396 -0.99 -17.70 19.87
N GLY A 397 -0.73 -17.54 18.57
CA GLY A 397 -1.29 -18.40 17.52
C GLY A 397 -2.63 -17.94 16.94
N LYS A 398 -3.20 -16.82 17.39
CA LYS A 398 -4.48 -16.31 16.89
C LYS A 398 -4.43 -15.85 15.42
N SER A 399 -3.25 -15.46 14.94
CA SER A 399 -3.04 -15.05 13.52
C SER A 399 -2.68 -16.25 12.63
N GLY A 400 -2.40 -17.39 13.20
CA GLY A 400 -1.93 -18.60 12.54
C GLY A 400 -0.68 -19.19 13.20
N LYS A 401 -0.20 -20.30 12.66
CA LYS A 401 0.95 -21.05 13.17
C LYS A 401 2.26 -20.41 12.74
N LEU A 402 3.17 -20.23 13.70
CA LEU A 402 4.52 -19.78 13.44
C LEU A 402 5.36 -20.88 12.76
N PRO A 403 6.30 -20.51 11.87
CA PRO A 403 7.17 -21.49 11.19
C PRO A 403 8.12 -22.25 12.13
N GLY A 404 8.62 -21.57 13.16
CA GLY A 404 9.54 -22.12 14.14
C GLY A 404 8.99 -22.08 15.55
N ALA A 405 9.71 -22.69 16.48
CA ALA A 405 9.36 -22.68 17.90
C ALA A 405 9.62 -21.31 18.54
N LEU A 406 8.75 -20.90 19.45
CA LEU A 406 8.98 -19.75 20.32
C LEU A 406 10.10 -20.06 21.33
N ALA A 407 10.89 -19.06 21.67
CA ALA A 407 11.86 -19.19 22.74
C ALA A 407 11.16 -19.42 24.09
N PRO A 408 11.77 -20.23 25.00
CA PRO A 408 11.19 -20.52 26.31
C PRO A 408 10.85 -19.25 27.10
N GLU A 409 11.69 -18.23 27.04
CA GLU A 409 11.49 -16.94 27.72
C GLU A 409 10.19 -16.23 27.28
N ILE A 410 9.81 -16.35 26.01
CA ILE A 410 8.56 -15.77 25.47
C ILE A 410 7.34 -16.55 25.97
N ILE A 411 7.47 -17.88 26.03
CA ILE A 411 6.42 -18.75 26.57
C ILE A 411 6.17 -18.47 28.06
N GLU A 412 7.26 -18.33 28.83
CA GLU A 412 7.18 -18.00 30.26
C GLU A 412 6.58 -16.61 30.48
N LEU A 413 7.00 -15.63 29.67
CA LEU A 413 6.45 -14.28 29.72
C LEU A 413 4.94 -14.27 29.42
N ALA A 414 4.48 -15.00 28.41
CA ALA A 414 3.05 -15.14 28.12
C ALA A 414 2.29 -15.73 29.30
N LYS A 415 2.82 -16.82 29.90
CA LYS A 415 2.22 -17.47 31.09
C LYS A 415 2.17 -16.50 32.28
N SER A 416 3.23 -15.76 32.55
CA SER A 416 3.28 -14.80 33.67
C SER A 416 2.24 -13.68 33.54
N LYS A 417 1.83 -13.37 32.30
CA LYS A 417 0.78 -12.40 31.98
C LYS A 417 -0.64 -13.03 31.92
N GLY A 418 -0.77 -14.34 32.17
CA GLY A 418 -2.04 -15.05 32.07
C GLY A 418 -2.57 -15.24 30.66
N LEU A 419 -1.71 -15.08 29.64
CA LEU A 419 -2.08 -15.22 28.24
C LEU A 419 -2.11 -16.70 27.84
N GLN A 420 -3.06 -17.07 26.97
CA GLN A 420 -3.28 -18.46 26.55
C GLN A 420 -2.92 -18.61 25.06
N PHE A 421 -2.15 -19.66 24.77
CA PHE A 421 -1.88 -20.10 23.41
C PHE A 421 -3.08 -20.83 22.81
N THR A 422 -3.28 -20.67 21.51
CA THR A 422 -4.30 -21.39 20.75
C THR A 422 -3.70 -22.01 19.49
N ASP A 423 -4.26 -23.14 19.05
CA ASP A 423 -4.00 -23.77 17.75
C ASP A 423 -5.33 -23.91 16.95
N GLU A 424 -6.36 -23.19 17.35
CA GLU A 424 -7.63 -23.14 16.65
C GLU A 424 -7.47 -22.49 15.26
N ASP A 425 -8.41 -22.81 14.35
CA ASP A 425 -8.47 -22.15 13.04
C ASP A 425 -8.64 -20.64 13.26
N PRO A 426 -7.71 -19.81 12.76
CA PRO A 426 -7.80 -18.35 12.92
C PRO A 426 -9.12 -17.75 12.44
N GLN A 427 -9.78 -18.35 11.43
CA GLN A 427 -11.07 -17.88 10.92
C GLN A 427 -12.19 -17.98 11.97
N SER A 428 -12.12 -18.93 12.90
CA SER A 428 -13.15 -19.12 13.94
C SER A 428 -13.35 -17.91 14.85
N ASN A 429 -12.34 -17.06 14.96
CA ASN A 429 -12.39 -15.84 15.76
C ASN A 429 -13.16 -14.67 15.06
N TYR A 430 -13.55 -14.83 13.79
CA TYR A 430 -14.13 -13.78 12.98
C TYR A 430 -15.45 -14.25 12.35
N PRO A 431 -16.57 -14.16 13.11
CA PRO A 431 -17.88 -14.60 12.63
C PRO A 431 -18.35 -13.75 11.43
N ASP A 432 -19.31 -14.29 10.68
CA ASP A 432 -19.93 -13.62 9.54
C ASP A 432 -20.49 -12.25 9.93
N ALA A 433 -20.34 -11.26 9.07
CA ALA A 433 -20.62 -9.87 9.36
C ALA A 433 -21.39 -9.09 8.25
N LEU A 434 -21.64 -9.70 7.08
CA LEU A 434 -22.31 -9.00 5.97
C LEU A 434 -23.69 -8.46 6.35
N ASP A 435 -24.46 -9.17 7.16
CA ASP A 435 -25.79 -8.71 7.59
C ASP A 435 -25.72 -7.43 8.41
N THR A 436 -24.65 -7.26 9.22
CA THR A 436 -24.40 -6.03 9.98
C THR A 436 -24.13 -4.86 9.03
N TYR A 437 -23.32 -5.08 8.00
CA TYR A 437 -23.00 -4.04 7.01
C TYR A 437 -24.19 -3.75 6.09
N ARG A 438 -25.01 -4.74 5.74
CA ARG A 438 -26.28 -4.51 5.02
C ARG A 438 -27.19 -3.58 5.79
N LYS A 439 -27.38 -3.85 7.06
CA LYS A 439 -28.18 -2.99 7.93
C LYS A 439 -27.65 -1.56 8.01
N GLU A 440 -26.33 -1.39 8.10
CA GLU A 440 -25.71 -0.07 8.07
C GLU A 440 -25.96 0.66 6.75
N MET A 441 -25.86 -0.04 5.60
CA MET A 441 -26.17 0.55 4.29
C MET A 441 -27.64 0.99 4.19
N ASP A 442 -28.56 0.15 4.65
CA ASP A 442 -30.01 0.46 4.66
C ASP A 442 -30.31 1.68 5.55
N GLU A 443 -29.74 1.75 6.75
CA GLU A 443 -29.89 2.85 7.69
C GLU A 443 -29.37 4.20 7.13
N ASN A 444 -28.32 4.14 6.30
CA ASN A 444 -27.74 5.33 5.66
C ASN A 444 -28.32 5.63 4.26
N GLY A 445 -29.19 4.77 3.73
CA GLY A 445 -29.73 4.90 2.39
C GLY A 445 -28.68 4.74 1.29
N TRP A 446 -27.65 3.95 1.53
CA TRP A 446 -26.60 3.67 0.54
C TRP A 446 -26.98 2.51 -0.38
N GLU A 447 -26.75 2.68 -1.67
CA GLU A 447 -26.96 1.63 -2.65
C GLU A 447 -25.89 0.54 -2.53
N TYR A 448 -26.28 -0.73 -2.78
CA TYR A 448 -25.37 -1.89 -2.74
C TYR A 448 -24.39 -1.95 -3.91
N GLY A 449 -24.66 -1.20 -4.99
CA GLY A 449 -23.91 -1.28 -6.23
C GLY A 449 -24.22 -2.54 -7.06
N GLU A 450 -23.53 -2.68 -8.19
CA GLU A 450 -23.66 -3.86 -9.06
C GLU A 450 -23.03 -5.08 -8.35
N ASP A 451 -23.75 -6.20 -8.30
CA ASP A 451 -23.28 -7.44 -7.64
C ASP A 451 -22.84 -7.24 -6.15
N ASP A 452 -23.47 -6.32 -5.42
CA ASP A 452 -23.14 -5.97 -4.02
C ASP A 452 -21.74 -5.35 -3.84
N GLU A 453 -21.17 -4.71 -4.87
CA GLU A 453 -19.79 -4.18 -4.83
C GLU A 453 -19.57 -3.06 -3.80
N GLU A 454 -20.59 -2.21 -3.57
CA GLU A 454 -20.51 -1.15 -2.54
C GLU A 454 -20.61 -1.75 -1.13
N LEU A 455 -21.44 -2.79 -0.95
CA LEU A 455 -21.48 -3.55 0.31
C LEU A 455 -20.12 -4.20 0.60
N PHE A 456 -19.50 -4.76 -0.44
CA PHE A 456 -18.15 -5.33 -0.30
C PHE A 456 -17.14 -4.27 0.15
N GLU A 457 -17.15 -3.07 -0.46
CA GLU A 457 -16.21 -2.01 -0.09
C GLU A 457 -16.43 -1.55 1.37
N LEU A 458 -17.67 -1.39 1.80
CA LEU A 458 -17.96 -1.08 3.21
C LEU A 458 -17.47 -2.18 4.14
N ALA A 459 -17.77 -3.45 3.84
CA ALA A 459 -17.39 -4.57 4.70
C ALA A 459 -15.87 -4.82 4.74
N MET A 460 -15.16 -4.54 3.65
CA MET A 460 -13.72 -4.71 3.54
C MET A 460 -12.94 -3.51 4.09
N HIS A 461 -13.43 -2.28 3.89
CA HIS A 461 -12.74 -1.03 4.18
C HIS A 461 -13.62 -0.06 4.97
N ASP A 462 -14.29 -0.53 5.99
CA ASP A 462 -15.37 0.11 6.72
C ASP A 462 -15.12 1.59 7.06
N ARG A 463 -13.99 1.91 7.68
CA ARG A 463 -13.63 3.28 8.04
C ARG A 463 -13.38 4.16 6.81
N GLN A 464 -12.59 3.66 5.85
CA GLN A 464 -12.26 4.41 4.64
C GLN A 464 -13.48 4.64 3.77
N TYR A 465 -14.39 3.66 3.70
CA TYR A 465 -15.64 3.78 2.94
C TYR A 465 -16.57 4.85 3.55
N ARG A 466 -16.71 4.89 4.90
CA ARG A 466 -17.47 5.95 5.58
C ARG A 466 -16.87 7.33 5.33
N ASP A 467 -15.54 7.47 5.42
CA ASP A 467 -14.82 8.71 5.09
C ASP A 467 -15.03 9.11 3.61
N TYR A 468 -15.09 8.14 2.71
CA TYR A 468 -15.39 8.36 1.29
C TYR A 468 -16.82 8.85 1.08
N LYS A 469 -17.82 8.16 1.63
CA LYS A 469 -19.24 8.51 1.47
C LYS A 469 -19.58 9.88 2.08
N SER A 470 -18.91 10.28 3.15
CA SER A 470 -19.05 11.60 3.78
C SER A 470 -18.29 12.73 3.07
N GLY A 471 -17.44 12.44 2.10
CA GLY A 471 -16.58 13.41 1.43
C GLY A 471 -15.30 13.80 2.18
N VAL A 472 -15.17 13.43 3.46
CA VAL A 472 -14.02 13.76 4.33
C VAL A 472 -12.70 13.22 3.76
N ALA A 473 -12.73 12.04 3.13
CA ALA A 473 -11.54 11.45 2.52
C ALA A 473 -10.93 12.38 1.45
N LYS A 474 -11.76 12.88 0.54
CA LYS A 474 -11.34 13.78 -0.54
C LYS A 474 -10.78 15.11 -0.02
N GLU A 475 -11.45 15.70 0.96
CA GLU A 475 -10.96 16.94 1.58
C GLU A 475 -9.59 16.75 2.24
N ARG A 476 -9.42 15.63 2.96
CA ARG A 476 -8.14 15.30 3.62
C ARG A 476 -7.03 15.10 2.60
N PHE A 477 -7.30 14.35 1.53
CA PHE A 477 -6.33 14.14 0.45
C PHE A 477 -5.86 15.46 -0.18
N LEU A 478 -6.80 16.36 -0.49
CA LEU A 478 -6.47 17.64 -1.11
C LEU A 478 -5.63 18.54 -0.19
N LYS A 479 -5.93 18.54 1.11
CA LYS A 479 -5.13 19.25 2.12
C LYS A 479 -3.71 18.66 2.21
N ASP A 480 -3.58 17.33 2.22
CA ASP A 480 -2.28 16.66 2.26
C ASP A 480 -1.48 16.92 0.98
N LEU A 481 -2.10 16.88 -0.18
CA LEU A 481 -1.47 17.21 -1.45
C LEU A 481 -0.96 18.66 -1.47
N GLN A 482 -1.78 19.61 -0.99
CA GLN A 482 -1.36 21.00 -0.92
C GLN A 482 -0.15 21.19 0.02
N ARG A 483 -0.17 20.54 1.19
CA ARG A 483 0.98 20.56 2.11
C ARG A 483 2.25 19.97 1.48
N ALA A 484 2.11 18.88 0.73
CA ALA A 484 3.25 18.26 0.06
C ALA A 484 3.83 19.15 -1.05
N LYS A 485 2.98 19.83 -1.84
CA LYS A 485 3.39 20.83 -2.84
C LYS A 485 4.11 22.00 -2.17
N ASP A 486 3.59 22.52 -1.07
CA ASP A 486 4.22 23.62 -0.32
C ASP A 486 5.59 23.23 0.25
N ALA A 487 5.69 22.02 0.79
CA ALA A 487 6.95 21.48 1.30
C ALA A 487 8.00 21.32 0.20
N GLU A 488 7.60 20.91 -1.00
CA GLU A 488 8.52 20.80 -2.14
C GLU A 488 9.02 22.16 -2.62
N MET A 489 8.14 23.16 -2.73
CA MET A 489 8.53 24.53 -3.04
C MET A 489 9.49 25.10 -1.98
N ALA A 490 9.26 24.81 -0.70
CA ALA A 490 10.16 25.24 0.37
C ALA A 490 11.56 24.60 0.27
N LYS A 491 11.67 23.34 -0.16
CA LYS A 491 12.97 22.70 -0.44
C LYS A 491 13.75 23.40 -1.57
N GLY A 492 13.04 23.99 -2.53
CA GLY A 492 13.63 24.82 -3.60
C GLY A 492 14.16 26.18 -3.14
N GLY A 493 14.13 26.46 -1.82
CA GLY A 493 14.65 27.70 -1.23
C GLY A 493 13.65 28.87 -1.22
N LEU A 494 12.38 28.63 -1.60
CA LEU A 494 11.33 29.64 -1.52
C LEU A 494 10.83 29.81 -0.09
N SER A 495 10.76 31.05 0.38
CA SER A 495 10.13 31.38 1.67
C SER A 495 8.61 31.14 1.62
N ALA A 496 7.98 30.98 2.78
CA ALA A 496 6.53 30.86 2.86
C ALA A 496 5.78 32.04 2.22
N GLU A 497 6.38 33.23 2.27
CA GLU A 497 5.83 34.45 1.68
C GLU A 497 5.91 34.45 0.16
N GLU A 498 7.03 33.99 -0.42
CA GLU A 498 7.19 33.83 -1.88
C GLU A 498 6.26 32.75 -2.43
N ILE A 499 6.11 31.62 -1.73
CA ILE A 499 5.13 30.58 -2.09
C ILE A 499 3.71 31.15 -2.11
N LEU A 500 3.37 31.97 -1.12
CA LEU A 500 2.05 32.60 -1.04
C LEU A 500 1.85 33.61 -2.18
N GLN A 501 2.88 34.38 -2.53
CA GLN A 501 2.83 35.31 -3.67
C GLN A 501 2.62 34.58 -5.00
N ILE A 502 3.29 33.43 -5.22
CA ILE A 502 3.09 32.59 -6.41
C ILE A 502 1.65 32.07 -6.49
N LYS A 503 1.09 31.64 -5.37
CA LYS A 503 -0.31 31.20 -5.30
C LYS A 503 -1.28 32.34 -5.60
N ARG A 504 -1.07 33.51 -5.00
CA ARG A 504 -1.89 34.71 -5.27
C ARG A 504 -1.85 35.12 -6.74
N ALA A 505 -0.71 34.99 -7.39
CA ALA A 505 -0.56 35.35 -8.81
C ALA A 505 -1.37 34.43 -9.75
N LYS A 506 -1.73 33.24 -9.31
CA LYS A 506 -2.55 32.25 -10.05
C LYS A 506 -4.01 32.21 -9.61
N ALA A 507 -4.37 32.97 -8.59
CA ALA A 507 -5.68 32.93 -7.94
C ALA A 507 -6.44 34.23 -8.14
N ASP A 508 -7.76 34.11 -8.21
CA ASP A 508 -8.67 35.26 -8.19
C ASP A 508 -9.08 35.61 -6.76
N ALA A 509 -9.22 36.88 -6.48
CA ALA A 509 -9.58 37.37 -5.17
C ALA A 509 -11.10 37.49 -4.98
N ILE A 510 -11.61 37.03 -3.85
CA ILE A 510 -12.92 37.44 -3.34
C ILE A 510 -12.74 38.78 -2.65
N LEU A 511 -13.39 39.80 -3.16
CA LEU A 511 -13.25 41.19 -2.69
C LEU A 511 -14.40 41.59 -1.76
N ALA A 512 -14.10 42.39 -0.77
CA ALA A 512 -15.11 42.99 0.08
C ALA A 512 -15.98 43.97 -0.75
N PRO A 513 -17.32 43.82 -0.80
CA PRO A 513 -18.21 44.70 -1.55
C PRO A 513 -18.32 46.10 -0.93
N ASN A 514 -18.17 46.19 0.40
CA ASN A 514 -18.28 47.39 1.19
C ASN A 514 -17.25 47.44 2.33
N ASN A 515 -17.13 48.59 2.99
CA ASN A 515 -16.41 48.70 4.25
C ASN A 515 -17.23 48.06 5.37
N GLY A 516 -16.63 47.20 6.19
CA GLY A 516 -17.29 46.54 7.30
C GLY A 516 -16.47 45.43 7.93
N GLN A 517 -17.05 44.72 8.88
CA GLN A 517 -16.41 43.56 9.51
C GLN A 517 -16.75 42.30 8.77
N VAL A 518 -15.75 41.45 8.55
CA VAL A 518 -15.91 40.13 7.95
C VAL A 518 -16.45 39.15 8.98
N LEU A 519 -17.54 38.46 8.65
CA LEU A 519 -18.19 37.50 9.52
C LEU A 519 -18.40 36.18 8.77
N PHE A 520 -17.55 35.18 9.07
CA PHE A 520 -17.64 33.85 8.51
C PHE A 520 -18.66 32.95 9.22
N GLU A 521 -18.92 33.21 10.50
CA GLU A 521 -19.67 32.32 11.40
C GLU A 521 -21.05 32.85 11.78
N LEU A 522 -21.65 33.73 11.01
CA LEU A 522 -23.00 34.18 11.27
C LEU A 522 -24.01 33.21 10.65
N SER A 523 -24.52 32.28 11.43
CA SER A 523 -25.63 31.41 11.03
C SER A 523 -26.95 32.14 11.14
N VAL A 524 -27.46 32.63 10.03
CA VAL A 524 -28.85 33.10 9.94
C VAL A 524 -29.75 31.98 9.38
N GLU A 525 -29.21 31.03 8.62
CA GLU A 525 -29.93 29.88 8.04
C GLU A 525 -28.98 28.69 7.86
N GLY A 526 -28.82 27.84 8.88
CA GLY A 526 -28.08 26.57 8.80
C GLY A 526 -26.64 26.60 9.31
N PRO A 527 -25.96 25.45 9.40
CA PRO A 527 -24.59 25.34 9.90
C PRO A 527 -23.59 25.94 8.90
N SER A 528 -23.02 27.09 9.20
CA SER A 528 -21.90 27.65 8.47
C SER A 528 -20.59 27.09 9.04
N SER A 529 -19.87 26.29 8.27
CA SER A 529 -18.48 25.96 8.59
C SER A 529 -17.59 27.15 8.17
N SER A 530 -16.70 27.58 9.06
CA SER A 530 -15.69 28.58 8.71
C SER A 530 -14.90 28.14 7.47
N PRO A 531 -14.66 29.05 6.49
CA PRO A 531 -13.90 28.71 5.31
C PRO A 531 -12.47 28.23 5.68
N SER A 532 -11.95 27.26 4.96
CA SER A 532 -10.61 26.73 5.19
C SER A 532 -9.83 26.63 3.89
N VAL A 533 -8.50 26.85 3.97
CA VAL A 533 -7.59 26.66 2.81
C VAL A 533 -7.73 25.25 2.27
N GLY A 534 -7.85 25.12 0.93
CA GLY A 534 -8.09 23.86 0.23
C GLY A 534 -9.57 23.50 0.01
N SER A 535 -10.51 24.21 0.64
CA SER A 535 -11.95 23.99 0.40
C SER A 535 -12.34 24.45 -1.01
N LYS A 536 -13.20 23.66 -1.65
CA LYS A 536 -13.79 24.00 -2.96
C LYS A 536 -15.06 24.80 -2.76
N TYR A 537 -15.23 25.80 -3.61
CA TYR A 537 -16.43 26.61 -3.71
C TYR A 537 -16.89 26.70 -5.17
N ASN A 538 -18.20 26.73 -5.36
CA ASN A 538 -18.81 26.98 -6.65
C ASN A 538 -19.14 28.48 -6.79
N GLN A 539 -19.44 28.90 -8.01
CA GLN A 539 -19.68 30.30 -8.33
C GLN A 539 -20.73 30.99 -7.42
N ASP A 540 -21.81 30.29 -7.10
CA ASP A 540 -22.93 30.84 -6.33
C ASP A 540 -22.84 30.57 -4.83
N ASP A 541 -21.78 29.89 -4.38
CA ASP A 541 -21.64 29.54 -2.97
C ASP A 541 -21.47 30.80 -2.11
N PHE A 542 -22.11 30.77 -0.96
CA PHE A 542 -21.94 31.79 0.06
C PHE A 542 -20.54 31.68 0.70
N PHE A 543 -19.88 32.82 0.89
CA PHE A 543 -18.53 32.86 1.47
C PHE A 543 -18.50 33.49 2.86
N CYS A 544 -19.06 34.71 3.02
CA CYS A 544 -19.12 35.41 4.30
C CYS A 544 -20.15 36.56 4.27
N TYR A 545 -20.38 37.15 5.42
CA TYR A 545 -21.09 38.43 5.55
C TYR A 545 -20.09 39.57 5.76
N ILE A 546 -20.41 40.77 5.23
CA ILE A 546 -19.76 42.01 5.62
C ILE A 546 -20.80 42.86 6.36
N SER A 547 -20.54 43.26 7.61
CA SER A 547 -21.38 44.17 8.36
C SER A 547 -21.35 45.56 7.69
N THR A 548 -22.50 46.19 7.53
CA THR A 548 -22.57 47.55 7.00
C THR A 548 -22.57 48.59 8.14
N PRO A 549 -22.09 49.83 7.89
CA PRO A 549 -22.11 50.89 8.90
C PRO A 549 -23.51 51.23 9.42
N TRP A 550 -24.57 50.82 8.72
CA TRP A 550 -25.97 51.11 9.02
C TRP A 550 -26.68 49.95 9.75
N GLY A 551 -25.90 48.96 10.27
CA GLY A 551 -26.44 47.85 11.06
C GLY A 551 -27.02 46.69 10.25
N GLY A 552 -26.77 46.63 8.94
CA GLY A 552 -27.11 45.49 8.07
C GLY A 552 -25.93 44.57 7.79
N PHE A 553 -26.19 43.45 7.07
CA PHE A 553 -25.18 42.53 6.62
C PHE A 553 -25.32 42.30 5.11
N GLU A 554 -24.23 42.37 4.37
CA GLU A 554 -24.18 42.07 2.95
C GLU A 554 -23.57 40.68 2.74
N LYS A 555 -24.26 39.82 1.96
CA LYS A 555 -23.79 38.50 1.61
C LYS A 555 -22.71 38.62 0.54
N VAL A 556 -21.59 37.93 0.76
CA VAL A 556 -20.52 37.80 -0.24
C VAL A 556 -20.57 36.39 -0.80
N HIS A 557 -20.75 36.29 -2.10
CA HIS A 557 -20.65 35.04 -2.84
C HIS A 557 -19.30 34.93 -3.51
N VAL A 558 -18.87 33.70 -3.80
CA VAL A 558 -17.54 33.44 -4.36
C VAL A 558 -17.38 34.04 -5.76
N GLY A 559 -18.43 33.97 -6.60
CA GLY A 559 -18.46 34.58 -7.94
C GLY A 559 -17.81 33.74 -9.04
N PHE A 560 -17.07 32.69 -8.71
CA PHE A 560 -16.46 31.72 -9.65
C PHE A 560 -16.17 30.39 -8.93
N THR A 561 -15.99 29.33 -9.68
CA THR A 561 -15.67 28.01 -9.11
C THR A 561 -14.16 27.88 -8.92
N GLY A 562 -13.73 27.48 -7.71
CA GLY A 562 -12.30 27.33 -7.39
C GLY A 562 -12.03 26.81 -5.98
N ARG A 563 -10.74 26.71 -5.64
CA ARG A 563 -10.28 26.27 -4.31
C ARG A 563 -9.58 27.40 -3.57
N ILE A 564 -9.87 27.51 -2.27
CA ILE A 564 -9.22 28.50 -1.42
C ILE A 564 -7.73 28.18 -1.31
N VAL A 565 -6.88 29.12 -1.74
CA VAL A 565 -5.43 29.08 -1.54
C VAL A 565 -5.00 29.93 -0.35
N GLU A 566 -5.79 30.93 0.01
CA GLU A 566 -5.53 31.79 1.15
C GLU A 566 -6.82 32.45 1.67
N ILE A 567 -6.92 32.63 2.98
CA ILE A 567 -7.90 33.50 3.62
C ILE A 567 -7.16 34.69 4.20
N SER A 568 -7.33 35.85 3.56
CA SER A 568 -6.58 37.09 3.88
C SER A 568 -7.22 37.92 4.99
N ALA A 569 -8.50 37.67 5.30
CA ALA A 569 -9.21 38.36 6.38
C ALA A 569 -9.53 37.39 7.54
N LYS A 570 -9.61 37.91 8.76
CA LYS A 570 -9.98 37.15 9.96
C LYS A 570 -11.42 37.47 10.38
N GLN A 571 -12.05 36.55 11.11
CA GLN A 571 -13.34 36.77 11.74
C GLN A 571 -13.33 38.07 12.54
N GLY A 572 -14.30 38.95 12.30
CA GLY A 572 -14.43 40.26 12.95
C GLY A 572 -13.45 41.33 12.46
N GLN A 573 -12.59 41.05 11.50
CA GLN A 573 -11.65 42.04 10.95
C GLN A 573 -12.38 43.10 10.11
N MET A 574 -12.04 44.38 10.33
CA MET A 574 -12.48 45.49 9.46
C MET A 574 -11.77 45.41 8.12
N VAL A 575 -12.52 45.41 7.04
CA VAL A 575 -12.05 45.48 5.64
C VAL A 575 -12.62 46.69 4.93
N ARG A 576 -11.92 47.15 3.91
CA ARG A 576 -12.37 48.23 3.01
C ARG A 576 -12.96 47.65 1.74
N LYS A 577 -13.87 48.38 1.12
CA LYS A 577 -14.38 48.03 -0.21
C LYS A 577 -13.25 47.75 -1.18
N GLY A 578 -13.32 46.61 -1.89
CA GLY A 578 -12.28 46.15 -2.82
C GLY A 578 -11.08 45.48 -2.16
N GLN A 579 -11.01 45.38 -0.84
CA GLN A 579 -9.97 44.62 -0.14
C GLN A 579 -10.17 43.13 -0.31
N PRO A 580 -9.11 42.34 -0.64
CA PRO A 580 -9.21 40.89 -0.71
C PRO A 580 -9.56 40.27 0.64
N ILE A 581 -10.55 39.35 0.64
CA ILE A 581 -10.97 38.56 1.79
C ILE A 581 -10.34 37.17 1.72
N ALA A 582 -10.28 36.60 0.53
CA ALA A 582 -9.65 35.31 0.24
C ALA A 582 -9.17 35.28 -1.22
N TYR A 583 -8.29 34.31 -1.53
CA TYR A 583 -7.84 33.99 -2.87
C TYR A 583 -8.20 32.54 -3.20
N LEU A 584 -8.77 32.32 -4.40
CA LEU A 584 -9.13 31.00 -4.91
C LEU A 584 -8.47 30.77 -6.27
N GLU A 585 -7.85 29.60 -6.42
CA GLU A 585 -7.38 29.12 -7.72
C GLU A 585 -8.57 28.53 -8.49
N ARG A 586 -8.81 29.00 -9.73
CA ARG A 586 -9.90 28.48 -10.59
C ARG A 586 -9.64 27.04 -10.97
N GLU A 587 -10.67 26.22 -10.95
CA GLU A 587 -10.68 24.86 -11.51
C GLU A 587 -11.11 24.85 -12.98
#